data_5fe202f8a17bdd9fd520d93bf2cd93b6
#
_entry.id   5fe202f8a17bdd9fd520d93bf2cd93b6
#
_cell.length_a   1.000
_cell.length_b   1.000
_cell.length_c   1.000
_cell.angle_alpha   90.00
_cell.angle_beta   90.00
_cell.angle_gamma   90.00
#
_symmetry.space_group_name_H-M   'P 1'
#
loop_
_entity.id
_entity.type
_entity.pdbx_description
1 polymer ?
#
loop_
_entity_poly.entity_id
_entity_poly.type
_entity_poly.pdbx_seq_one_letter_code
_entity_poly.pdbx_strand_id
1 'polypeptide(L)'
;MLRSDSPVDARLSICAIYQDEAPYLREWVAFHRLIGVERFFLYDHESTDTHREELAPFVHDGTVLIQDWPVNPGQREAYDHCVAEHGHESRWIAFIDIDEFLFSPSDESIAEILSEYDHLPGVGVPWAVFGSSGHKTRPPGLVIESYTLRSARPRNSRWFKSIVDPRGVVRAMGPHAFSYRDRNYAGPVPEFVPFERLRINHYWTKSEEELRQKLMRPRADTGAAYAPTAERALTITSAETSVFDDAILRYLPALRETLAATAGSAA
;
A
#
# COMPACT_ATOMS: atom_id res chain seq x y z
N MET A 1 -28.46 -16.37 -4.26
CA MET A 1 -28.72 -14.92 -4.31
C MET A 1 -27.98 -14.39 -5.52
N LEU A 2 -28.68 -13.91 -6.53
CA LEU A 2 -28.07 -13.37 -7.75
C LEU A 2 -27.24 -12.12 -7.37
N ARG A 3 -25.99 -12.08 -7.78
CA ARG A 3 -25.14 -10.88 -7.67
C ARG A 3 -25.84 -9.77 -8.47
N SER A 4 -26.05 -8.60 -7.89
CA SER A 4 -26.49 -7.42 -8.65
C SER A 4 -25.29 -6.97 -9.49
N ASP A 5 -25.37 -7.19 -10.80
CA ASP A 5 -24.36 -6.74 -11.78
C ASP A 5 -24.54 -5.23 -12.07
N SER A 6 -24.58 -4.40 -11.03
CA SER A 6 -24.36 -2.97 -11.27
C SER A 6 -22.90 -2.78 -11.70
N PRO A 7 -22.64 -2.05 -12.79
CA PRO A 7 -21.27 -1.78 -13.19
C PRO A 7 -20.54 -1.08 -12.05
N VAL A 8 -19.41 -1.62 -11.64
CA VAL A 8 -18.49 -0.95 -10.70
C VAL A 8 -17.71 0.11 -11.46
N ASP A 9 -17.46 1.25 -10.83
CA ASP A 9 -16.74 2.36 -11.48
C ASP A 9 -15.27 2.06 -11.69
N ALA A 10 -14.65 1.26 -10.79
CA ALA A 10 -13.25 0.88 -10.85
C ALA A 10 -13.05 -0.63 -10.66
N ARG A 11 -12.09 -1.21 -11.41
CA ARG A 11 -11.69 -2.62 -11.22
C ARG A 11 -10.83 -2.80 -9.99
N LEU A 12 -9.87 -1.90 -9.76
CA LEU A 12 -8.96 -1.92 -8.63
C LEU A 12 -8.82 -0.52 -8.05
N SER A 13 -9.08 -0.42 -6.75
CA SER A 13 -8.82 0.78 -5.96
C SER A 13 -7.85 0.48 -4.83
N ILE A 14 -7.26 1.52 -4.26
CA ILE A 14 -6.45 1.41 -3.04
C ILE A 14 -7.08 2.25 -1.93
N CYS A 15 -7.06 1.70 -0.71
CA CYS A 15 -7.32 2.42 0.52
C CYS A 15 -6.04 2.48 1.37
N ALA A 16 -5.67 3.68 1.82
CA ALA A 16 -4.53 3.89 2.71
C ALA A 16 -4.84 4.95 3.76
N ILE A 17 -4.32 4.76 4.98
CA ILE A 17 -4.23 5.81 6.00
C ILE A 17 -2.79 6.30 6.07
N TYR A 18 -2.59 7.60 6.22
CA TYR A 18 -1.25 8.18 6.23
C TYR A 18 -1.16 9.38 7.18
N GLN A 19 0.07 9.68 7.61
CA GLN A 19 0.41 10.87 8.38
C GLN A 19 1.80 11.36 7.98
N ASP A 20 1.90 12.64 7.53
CA ASP A 20 3.16 13.29 7.16
C ASP A 20 4.00 12.49 6.14
N GLU A 21 3.36 12.04 5.05
CA GLU A 21 3.98 11.26 3.98
C GLU A 21 4.12 12.05 2.65
N ALA A 22 4.01 13.38 2.68
CA ALA A 22 4.11 14.25 1.49
C ALA A 22 5.27 13.89 0.56
N PRO A 23 6.49 13.59 1.06
CA PRO A 23 7.62 13.28 0.21
C PRO A 23 7.46 12.04 -0.69
N TYR A 24 6.46 11.19 -0.43
CA TYR A 24 6.29 9.88 -1.09
C TYR A 24 4.98 9.76 -1.85
N LEU A 25 3.95 10.52 -1.45
CA LEU A 25 2.59 10.39 -1.95
C LEU A 25 2.49 10.51 -3.48
N ARG A 26 3.22 11.47 -4.05
CA ARG A 26 3.19 11.71 -5.50
C ARG A 26 3.78 10.53 -6.29
N GLU A 27 4.94 10.01 -5.85
CA GLU A 27 5.54 8.82 -6.44
C GLU A 27 4.61 7.61 -6.30
N TRP A 28 4.08 7.41 -5.10
CA TRP A 28 3.26 6.27 -4.76
C TRP A 28 1.95 6.22 -5.56
N VAL A 29 1.23 7.34 -5.68
CA VAL A 29 0.00 7.42 -6.50
C VAL A 29 0.32 7.23 -7.98
N ALA A 30 1.34 7.93 -8.51
CA ALA A 30 1.74 7.82 -9.90
C ALA A 30 2.13 6.37 -10.27
N PHE A 31 2.90 5.70 -9.40
CA PHE A 31 3.28 4.30 -9.59
C PHE A 31 2.07 3.37 -9.65
N HIS A 32 1.17 3.48 -8.68
CA HIS A 32 0.01 2.58 -8.63
C HIS A 32 -0.98 2.82 -9.78
N ARG A 33 -1.07 4.04 -10.31
CA ARG A 33 -1.81 4.31 -11.55
C ARG A 33 -1.20 3.56 -12.75
N LEU A 34 0.11 3.50 -12.88
CA LEU A 34 0.80 2.78 -13.96
C LEU A 34 0.49 1.28 -13.95
N ILE A 35 0.24 0.71 -12.78
CA ILE A 35 -0.10 -0.72 -12.65
C ILE A 35 -1.60 -1.00 -12.71
N GLY A 36 -2.42 0.01 -13.00
CA GLY A 36 -3.85 -0.14 -13.24
C GLY A 36 -4.77 0.16 -12.05
N VAL A 37 -4.28 0.85 -11.03
CA VAL A 37 -5.16 1.38 -9.97
C VAL A 37 -5.90 2.60 -10.48
N GLU A 38 -7.22 2.59 -10.37
CA GLU A 38 -8.10 3.60 -10.96
C GLU A 38 -8.57 4.64 -9.93
N ARG A 39 -8.67 4.26 -8.64
CA ARG A 39 -9.10 5.13 -7.55
C ARG A 39 -8.29 4.94 -6.29
N PHE A 40 -8.14 6.03 -5.51
CA PHE A 40 -7.44 6.04 -4.22
C PHE A 40 -8.31 6.71 -3.17
N PHE A 41 -8.59 5.99 -2.08
CA PHE A 41 -9.28 6.47 -0.89
C PHE A 41 -8.23 6.68 0.20
N LEU A 42 -7.78 7.92 0.37
CA LEU A 42 -6.67 8.30 1.23
C LEU A 42 -7.19 8.96 2.51
N TYR A 43 -6.89 8.37 3.65
CA TYR A 43 -7.31 8.84 4.97
C TYR A 43 -6.15 9.60 5.62
N ASP A 44 -6.31 10.93 5.72
CA ASP A 44 -5.33 11.82 6.33
C ASP A 44 -5.46 11.81 7.85
N HIS A 45 -4.48 11.19 8.51
CA HIS A 45 -4.43 11.08 9.95
C HIS A 45 -3.70 12.28 10.58
N GLU A 46 -4.30 13.48 10.47
CA GLU A 46 -3.80 14.73 11.05
C GLU A 46 -2.39 15.12 10.55
N SER A 47 -2.11 15.00 9.26
CA SER A 47 -0.85 15.44 8.66
C SER A 47 -0.69 16.96 8.77
N THR A 48 0.56 17.39 8.98
CA THR A 48 0.96 18.79 9.10
C THR A 48 1.89 19.26 7.98
N ASP A 49 2.26 18.34 7.09
CA ASP A 49 3.13 18.57 5.95
C ASP A 49 2.37 19.05 4.68
N THR A 50 3.04 19.10 3.55
CA THR A 50 2.50 19.58 2.27
C THR A 50 1.74 18.51 1.47
N HIS A 51 1.23 17.44 2.11
CA HIS A 51 0.57 16.31 1.44
C HIS A 51 -0.54 16.72 0.46
N ARG A 52 -1.32 17.75 0.78
CA ARG A 52 -2.40 18.23 -0.09
C ARG A 52 -1.89 18.84 -1.38
N GLU A 53 -0.75 19.53 -1.33
CA GLU A 53 -0.10 20.10 -2.51
C GLU A 53 0.42 19.00 -3.43
N GLU A 54 1.03 17.96 -2.86
CA GLU A 54 1.52 16.80 -3.60
C GLU A 54 0.42 15.99 -4.26
N LEU A 55 -0.75 15.90 -3.61
CA LEU A 55 -1.91 15.16 -4.12
C LEU A 55 -2.83 15.98 -5.01
N ALA A 56 -2.70 17.32 -5.05
CA ALA A 56 -3.61 18.21 -5.76
C ALA A 56 -3.88 17.82 -7.23
N PRO A 57 -2.90 17.43 -8.05
CA PRO A 57 -3.14 17.01 -9.44
C PRO A 57 -4.08 15.80 -9.53
N PHE A 58 -3.94 14.84 -8.63
CA PHE A 58 -4.72 13.61 -8.60
C PHE A 58 -6.11 13.78 -7.97
N VAL A 59 -6.25 14.75 -7.06
CA VAL A 59 -7.56 15.17 -6.53
C VAL A 59 -8.33 15.91 -7.60
N HIS A 60 -7.66 16.78 -8.38
CA HIS A 60 -8.29 17.55 -9.44
C HIS A 60 -8.83 16.67 -10.57
N ASP A 61 -8.12 15.60 -10.94
CA ASP A 61 -8.56 14.66 -11.98
C ASP A 61 -9.55 13.60 -11.46
N GLY A 62 -9.88 13.64 -10.18
CA GLY A 62 -10.83 12.73 -9.53
C GLY A 62 -10.29 11.33 -9.21
N THR A 63 -9.00 11.09 -9.41
CA THR A 63 -8.37 9.79 -9.11
C THR A 63 -8.20 9.57 -7.60
N VAL A 64 -7.87 10.63 -6.85
CA VAL A 64 -7.65 10.59 -5.39
C VAL A 64 -8.78 11.29 -4.67
N LEU A 65 -9.34 10.63 -3.67
CA LEU A 65 -10.21 11.21 -2.66
C LEU A 65 -9.45 11.25 -1.33
N ILE A 66 -9.35 12.44 -0.72
CA ILE A 66 -8.76 12.62 0.61
C ILE A 66 -9.88 12.78 1.63
N GLN A 67 -9.83 11.98 2.68
CA GLN A 67 -10.73 12.04 3.84
C GLN A 67 -9.92 12.44 5.07
N ASP A 68 -10.28 13.55 5.73
CA ASP A 68 -9.73 13.91 7.04
C ASP A 68 -10.13 12.85 8.09
N TRP A 69 -9.16 12.32 8.83
CA TRP A 69 -9.38 11.19 9.72
C TRP A 69 -8.72 11.36 11.09
N PRO A 70 -9.27 12.21 11.97
CA PRO A 70 -8.69 12.48 13.30
C PRO A 70 -9.07 11.41 14.35
N VAL A 71 -9.08 10.13 13.94
CA VAL A 71 -9.42 8.98 14.81
C VAL A 71 -8.16 8.26 15.21
N ASN A 72 -7.91 8.09 16.52
CA ASN A 72 -6.71 7.43 17.03
C ASN A 72 -7.05 6.37 18.10
N PRO A 73 -6.67 5.07 17.93
CA PRO A 73 -6.11 4.50 16.71
C PRO A 73 -7.11 4.54 15.56
N GLY A 74 -6.66 4.75 14.33
CA GLY A 74 -7.54 5.10 13.22
C GLY A 74 -7.55 4.13 12.04
N GLN A 75 -6.57 3.20 11.95
CA GLN A 75 -6.38 2.42 10.72
C GLN A 75 -7.52 1.46 10.44
N ARG A 76 -7.98 0.72 11.44
CA ARG A 76 -9.07 -0.24 11.25
C ARG A 76 -10.39 0.46 10.95
N GLU A 77 -10.66 1.54 11.65
CA GLU A 77 -11.85 2.35 11.48
C GLU A 77 -11.89 3.03 10.10
N ALA A 78 -10.75 3.48 9.57
CA ALA A 78 -10.62 4.00 8.21
C ALA A 78 -10.91 2.92 7.16
N TYR A 79 -10.41 1.70 7.37
CA TYR A 79 -10.67 0.57 6.47
C TYR A 79 -12.15 0.17 6.46
N ASP A 80 -12.79 0.10 7.64
CA ASP A 80 -14.22 -0.18 7.76
C ASP A 80 -15.07 0.92 7.10
N HIS A 81 -14.70 2.19 7.29
CA HIS A 81 -15.33 3.32 6.64
C HIS A 81 -15.17 3.26 5.11
N CYS A 82 -13.97 2.97 4.61
CA CYS A 82 -13.73 2.82 3.17
C CYS A 82 -14.61 1.73 2.55
N VAL A 83 -14.73 0.58 3.21
CA VAL A 83 -15.61 -0.50 2.74
C VAL A 83 -17.08 -0.07 2.74
N ALA A 84 -17.53 0.65 3.77
CA ALA A 84 -18.92 1.07 3.90
C ALA A 84 -19.31 2.15 2.88
N GLU A 85 -18.48 3.17 2.72
CA GLU A 85 -18.78 4.34 1.88
C GLU A 85 -18.43 4.12 0.41
N HIS A 86 -17.28 3.49 0.12
CA HIS A 86 -16.70 3.39 -1.22
C HIS A 86 -16.66 1.96 -1.79
N GLY A 87 -17.09 0.96 -1.00
CA GLY A 87 -17.04 -0.42 -1.45
C GLY A 87 -17.90 -0.72 -2.67
N HIS A 88 -18.93 0.08 -2.92
CA HIS A 88 -19.79 -0.08 -4.09
C HIS A 88 -19.13 0.43 -5.39
N GLU A 89 -18.09 1.27 -5.29
CA GLU A 89 -17.40 1.87 -6.43
C GLU A 89 -16.34 0.96 -7.03
N SER A 90 -15.94 -0.12 -6.35
CA SER A 90 -14.79 -0.92 -6.71
C SER A 90 -15.08 -2.42 -6.75
N ARG A 91 -14.49 -3.11 -7.76
CA ARG A 91 -14.49 -4.58 -7.76
C ARG A 91 -13.54 -5.14 -6.70
N TRP A 92 -12.35 -4.56 -6.61
CA TRP A 92 -11.33 -4.91 -5.65
C TRP A 92 -10.78 -3.66 -4.96
N ILE A 93 -10.55 -3.74 -3.65
CA ILE A 93 -9.84 -2.70 -2.90
C ILE A 93 -8.61 -3.34 -2.24
N ALA A 94 -7.42 -2.81 -2.56
CA ALA A 94 -6.18 -3.14 -1.88
C ALA A 94 -5.99 -2.21 -0.68
N PHE A 95 -5.74 -2.79 0.49
CA PHE A 95 -5.49 -2.04 1.73
C PHE A 95 -4.00 -2.08 2.03
N ILE A 96 -3.30 -1.02 1.65
CA ILE A 96 -1.83 -0.93 1.73
C ILE A 96 -1.39 0.40 2.33
N ASP A 97 -0.15 0.45 2.84
CA ASP A 97 0.44 1.65 3.42
C ASP A 97 1.27 2.44 2.36
N ILE A 98 1.62 3.70 2.64
CA ILE A 98 2.35 4.56 1.67
C ILE A 98 3.79 4.09 1.42
N ASP A 99 4.35 3.28 2.29
CA ASP A 99 5.66 2.66 2.09
C ASP A 99 5.59 1.27 1.43
N GLU A 100 4.43 0.92 0.85
CA GLU A 100 4.15 -0.36 0.20
C GLU A 100 3.82 -0.15 -1.28
N PHE A 101 4.54 -0.86 -2.15
CA PHE A 101 4.36 -0.80 -3.60
C PHE A 101 3.90 -2.16 -4.12
N LEU A 102 2.63 -2.22 -4.52
CA LEU A 102 1.98 -3.40 -5.08
C LEU A 102 2.33 -3.54 -6.56
N PHE A 103 2.82 -4.69 -7.01
CA PHE A 103 3.05 -4.94 -8.43
C PHE A 103 3.19 -6.43 -8.75
N SER A 104 3.05 -6.77 -10.03
CA SER A 104 3.40 -8.08 -10.54
C SER A 104 4.88 -8.10 -10.93
N PRO A 105 5.72 -9.02 -10.41
CA PRO A 105 7.08 -9.23 -10.92
C PRO A 105 7.11 -9.85 -12.31
N SER A 106 6.02 -10.49 -12.75
CA SER A 106 5.86 -11.04 -14.11
C SER A 106 5.25 -10.00 -15.06
N ASP A 107 5.02 -10.40 -16.30
CA ASP A 107 4.37 -9.54 -17.30
C ASP A 107 2.84 -9.55 -17.23
N GLU A 108 2.27 -10.32 -16.29
CA GLU A 108 0.83 -10.35 -16.05
C GLU A 108 0.34 -9.03 -15.45
N SER A 109 -0.78 -8.52 -15.90
CA SER A 109 -1.43 -7.39 -15.25
C SER A 109 -2.09 -7.83 -13.94
N ILE A 110 -2.21 -6.91 -12.97
CA ILE A 110 -2.90 -7.20 -11.70
C ILE A 110 -4.36 -7.57 -11.94
N ALA A 111 -5.02 -6.96 -12.93
CA ALA A 111 -6.40 -7.26 -13.27
C ALA A 111 -6.57 -8.71 -13.78
N GLU A 112 -5.64 -9.21 -14.60
CA GLU A 112 -5.63 -10.61 -15.04
C GLU A 112 -5.43 -11.55 -13.86
N ILE A 113 -4.43 -11.29 -13.00
CA ILE A 113 -4.18 -12.09 -11.82
C ILE A 113 -5.41 -12.15 -10.92
N LEU A 114 -6.00 -11.00 -10.58
CA LEU A 114 -7.16 -10.94 -9.69
C LEU A 114 -8.42 -11.59 -10.28
N SER A 115 -8.56 -11.65 -11.60
CA SER A 115 -9.70 -12.31 -12.25
C SER A 115 -9.79 -13.80 -11.94
N GLU A 116 -8.67 -14.46 -11.69
CA GLU A 116 -8.64 -15.88 -11.28
C GLU A 116 -9.22 -16.09 -9.89
N TYR A 117 -9.22 -15.06 -9.05
CA TYR A 117 -9.71 -15.07 -7.67
C TYR A 117 -11.12 -14.46 -7.52
N ASP A 118 -11.84 -14.20 -8.63
CA ASP A 118 -13.18 -13.59 -8.61
C ASP A 118 -14.22 -14.37 -7.77
N HIS A 119 -13.95 -15.63 -7.53
CA HIS A 119 -14.78 -16.51 -6.70
C HIS A 119 -14.52 -16.34 -5.19
N LEU A 120 -13.47 -15.61 -4.78
CA LEU A 120 -13.09 -15.38 -3.39
C LEU A 120 -13.50 -13.97 -2.93
N PRO A 121 -13.78 -13.77 -1.64
CA PRO A 121 -14.03 -12.45 -1.07
C PRO A 121 -12.77 -11.63 -0.81
N GLY A 122 -11.58 -12.19 -1.02
CA GLY A 122 -10.32 -11.51 -0.83
C GLY A 122 -9.12 -12.43 -1.00
N VAL A 123 -7.95 -11.83 -1.18
CA VAL A 123 -6.67 -12.52 -1.29
C VAL A 123 -5.61 -11.82 -0.46
N GLY A 124 -4.61 -12.57 -0.01
CA GLY A 124 -3.42 -12.05 0.65
C GLY A 124 -2.28 -11.85 -0.33
N VAL A 125 -1.64 -10.70 -0.29
CA VAL A 125 -0.47 -10.39 -1.11
C VAL A 125 0.76 -10.34 -0.22
N PRO A 126 1.75 -11.23 -0.45
CA PRO A 126 2.93 -11.32 0.41
C PRO A 126 3.87 -10.13 0.25
N TRP A 127 4.64 -9.82 1.31
CA TRP A 127 5.65 -8.78 1.31
C TRP A 127 7.04 -9.27 0.91
N ALA A 128 7.74 -8.42 0.13
CA ALA A 128 9.19 -8.36 0.05
C ALA A 128 9.66 -7.18 0.90
N VAL A 129 10.33 -7.42 2.03
CA VAL A 129 10.77 -6.36 2.94
C VAL A 129 12.12 -5.82 2.50
N PHE A 130 12.17 -4.52 2.21
CA PHE A 130 13.38 -3.81 1.82
C PHE A 130 14.00 -3.08 3.01
N GLY A 131 15.34 -3.06 3.03
CA GLY A 131 16.14 -2.33 4.01
C GLY A 131 16.57 -0.95 3.49
N SER A 132 17.51 -0.34 4.20
CA SER A 132 18.02 0.99 3.85
C SER A 132 18.89 1.02 2.61
N SER A 133 19.30 -0.12 2.06
CA SER A 133 20.29 -0.22 0.97
C SER A 133 21.59 0.56 1.24
N GLY A 134 21.93 0.78 2.53
CA GLY A 134 23.10 1.54 2.97
C GLY A 134 22.88 3.05 3.08
N HIS A 135 21.70 3.57 2.79
CA HIS A 135 21.40 4.99 2.93
C HIS A 135 21.21 5.38 4.41
N LYS A 136 22.05 6.30 4.89
CA LYS A 136 21.95 6.88 6.24
C LYS A 136 20.90 7.98 6.32
N THR A 137 20.84 8.81 5.29
CA THR A 137 19.88 9.91 5.12
C THR A 137 19.05 9.64 3.87
N ARG A 138 17.90 10.30 3.75
CA ARG A 138 17.03 10.17 2.59
C ARG A 138 17.79 10.51 1.30
N PRO A 139 17.86 9.59 0.32
CA PRO A 139 18.42 9.87 -0.99
C PRO A 139 17.52 10.81 -1.80
N PRO A 140 18.07 11.54 -2.80
CA PRO A 140 17.30 12.48 -3.62
C PRO A 140 16.43 11.79 -4.69
N GLY A 141 16.59 10.48 -4.88
CA GLY A 141 15.87 9.69 -5.88
C GLY A 141 14.50 9.21 -5.41
N LEU A 142 13.82 8.49 -6.30
CA LEU A 142 12.56 7.82 -6.01
C LEU A 142 12.78 6.63 -5.06
N VAL A 143 11.73 6.25 -4.34
CA VAL A 143 11.77 5.12 -3.40
C VAL A 143 12.15 3.83 -4.13
N ILE A 144 11.50 3.54 -5.25
CA ILE A 144 11.71 2.29 -6.00
C ILE A 144 13.13 2.15 -6.57
N GLU A 145 13.82 3.24 -6.85
CA GLU A 145 15.21 3.20 -7.37
C GLU A 145 16.26 3.27 -6.28
N SER A 146 15.93 3.86 -5.13
CA SER A 146 16.89 4.09 -4.06
C SER A 146 17.08 2.87 -3.15
N TYR A 147 16.02 2.09 -2.94
CA TYR A 147 16.04 0.97 -2.00
C TYR A 147 15.90 -0.34 -2.75
N THR A 148 17.03 -1.00 -3.06
CA THR A 148 17.09 -2.18 -3.93
C THR A 148 17.52 -3.46 -3.20
N LEU A 149 17.84 -3.39 -1.90
CA LEU A 149 18.24 -4.55 -1.11
C LEU A 149 17.09 -5.02 -0.23
N ARG A 150 16.62 -6.26 -0.44
CA ARG A 150 15.55 -6.87 0.34
C ARG A 150 16.01 -8.07 1.16
N SER A 151 15.18 -8.49 2.08
CA SER A 151 15.35 -9.75 2.81
C SER A 151 15.29 -10.95 1.84
N ALA A 152 16.17 -11.92 2.07
CA ALA A 152 16.21 -13.18 1.32
C ALA A 152 14.96 -14.04 1.56
N ARG A 153 14.29 -13.86 2.69
CA ARG A 153 13.11 -14.65 3.05
C ARG A 153 11.84 -13.88 2.69
N PRO A 154 11.06 -14.33 1.69
CA PRO A 154 9.68 -13.91 1.58
C PRO A 154 9.01 -14.25 2.92
N ARG A 155 8.46 -13.28 3.60
CA ARG A 155 7.78 -13.53 4.87
C ARG A 155 6.36 -14.03 4.57
N ASN A 156 6.23 -15.31 4.23
CA ASN A 156 4.97 -15.97 3.95
C ASN A 156 4.06 -15.97 5.19
N SER A 157 2.78 -15.77 5.00
CA SER A 157 1.66 -15.96 5.95
C SER A 157 1.56 -15.02 7.16
N ARG A 158 2.62 -14.36 7.61
CA ARG A 158 2.55 -13.40 8.73
C ARG A 158 2.65 -11.93 8.30
N TRP A 159 3.18 -11.70 7.08
CA TRP A 159 3.48 -10.37 6.57
C TRP A 159 2.92 -10.23 5.17
N PHE A 160 1.75 -9.67 5.08
CA PHE A 160 0.98 -9.51 3.85
C PHE A 160 0.03 -8.33 4.00
N LYS A 161 -0.56 -7.92 2.89
CA LYS A 161 -1.74 -7.06 2.88
C LYS A 161 -2.87 -7.74 2.12
N SER A 162 -4.08 -7.27 2.36
CA SER A 162 -5.26 -7.84 1.73
C SER A 162 -5.73 -7.00 0.55
N ILE A 163 -6.12 -7.68 -0.53
CA ILE A 163 -6.98 -7.14 -1.57
C ILE A 163 -8.32 -7.85 -1.43
N VAL A 164 -9.41 -7.10 -1.29
CA VAL A 164 -10.72 -7.67 -0.97
C VAL A 164 -11.80 -7.27 -1.99
N ASP A 165 -12.77 -8.15 -2.21
CA ASP A 165 -14.07 -7.77 -2.74
C ASP A 165 -14.87 -7.12 -1.60
N PRO A 166 -15.10 -5.80 -1.62
CA PRO A 166 -15.74 -5.11 -0.49
C PRO A 166 -17.14 -5.63 -0.20
N ARG A 167 -17.83 -6.20 -1.19
CA ARG A 167 -19.17 -6.80 -1.02
C ARG A 167 -19.16 -8.03 -0.13
N GLY A 168 -18.02 -8.74 -0.07
CA GLY A 168 -17.79 -9.92 0.77
C GLY A 168 -17.31 -9.60 2.18
N VAL A 169 -16.88 -8.37 2.46
CA VAL A 169 -16.32 -7.96 3.75
C VAL A 169 -17.40 -7.70 4.79
N VAL A 170 -17.11 -8.07 6.04
CA VAL A 170 -17.90 -7.67 7.23
C VAL A 170 -17.18 -6.51 7.93
N ARG A 171 -15.88 -6.65 8.22
CA ARG A 171 -15.06 -5.62 8.87
C ARG A 171 -13.56 -5.92 8.75
N ALA A 172 -12.75 -4.91 8.97
CA ALA A 172 -11.31 -5.07 9.18
C ALA A 172 -11.01 -5.72 10.53
N MET A 173 -10.06 -6.63 10.56
CA MET A 173 -9.60 -7.33 11.76
C MET A 173 -8.24 -6.80 12.24
N GLY A 174 -7.74 -5.74 11.61
CA GLY A 174 -6.46 -5.10 11.85
C GLY A 174 -5.88 -4.59 10.53
N PRO A 175 -4.58 -4.26 10.48
CA PRO A 175 -3.96 -3.66 9.29
C PRO A 175 -3.77 -4.65 8.13
N HIS A 176 -4.01 -5.96 8.34
CA HIS A 176 -3.65 -6.99 7.38
C HIS A 176 -4.80 -7.90 6.97
N ALA A 177 -5.83 -8.05 7.80
CA ALA A 177 -6.84 -9.08 7.62
C ALA A 177 -8.26 -8.52 7.74
N PHE A 178 -9.20 -9.22 7.10
CA PHE A 178 -10.63 -8.91 7.13
C PHE A 178 -11.44 -10.12 7.56
N SER A 179 -12.61 -9.89 8.13
CA SER A 179 -13.64 -10.91 8.29
C SER A 179 -14.63 -10.84 7.13
N TYR A 180 -15.06 -12.01 6.68
CA TYR A 180 -15.89 -12.15 5.50
C TYR A 180 -17.30 -12.64 5.85
N ARG A 181 -18.28 -12.32 4.99
CA ARG A 181 -19.68 -12.76 5.15
C ARG A 181 -19.82 -14.26 5.01
N ASP A 182 -19.04 -14.85 4.11
CA ASP A 182 -18.95 -16.30 3.98
C ASP A 182 -18.06 -16.87 5.09
N ARG A 183 -18.69 -17.61 6.03
CA ARG A 183 -18.03 -18.21 7.19
C ARG A 183 -17.12 -19.39 6.86
N ASN A 184 -17.10 -19.86 5.62
CA ASN A 184 -16.15 -20.88 5.17
C ASN A 184 -14.70 -20.33 5.15
N TYR A 185 -14.54 -19.00 5.15
CA TYR A 185 -13.23 -18.34 5.20
C TYR A 185 -12.91 -17.88 6.62
N ALA A 186 -12.29 -18.78 7.41
CA ALA A 186 -11.97 -18.55 8.83
C ALA A 186 -10.53 -18.08 9.09
N GLY A 187 -9.71 -17.90 8.07
CA GLY A 187 -8.31 -17.45 8.16
C GLY A 187 -8.14 -15.93 8.05
N PRO A 188 -6.90 -15.46 8.11
CA PRO A 188 -6.59 -14.03 7.93
C PRO A 188 -6.92 -13.56 6.52
N VAL A 189 -6.84 -14.43 5.52
CA VAL A 189 -7.29 -14.26 4.14
C VAL A 189 -7.73 -15.61 3.59
N PRO A 190 -8.63 -15.64 2.59
CA PRO A 190 -9.07 -16.90 1.95
C PRO A 190 -7.93 -17.66 1.28
N GLU A 191 -7.09 -16.96 0.53
CA GLU A 191 -5.97 -17.52 -0.23
C GLU A 191 -4.85 -16.49 -0.38
N PHE A 192 -3.60 -16.95 -0.55
CA PHE A 192 -2.46 -16.11 -0.87
C PHE A 192 -2.14 -16.20 -2.36
N VAL A 193 -1.96 -15.04 -2.99
CA VAL A 193 -1.41 -14.99 -4.33
C VAL A 193 0.08 -15.38 -4.29
N PRO A 194 0.58 -16.21 -5.23
CA PRO A 194 1.99 -16.57 -5.28
C PRO A 194 2.89 -15.34 -5.38
N PHE A 195 3.97 -15.31 -4.59
CA PHE A 195 4.92 -14.20 -4.50
C PHE A 195 5.51 -13.77 -5.85
N GLU A 196 5.71 -14.73 -6.75
CA GLU A 196 6.27 -14.50 -8.09
C GLU A 196 5.23 -13.94 -9.08
N ARG A 197 3.95 -13.96 -8.72
CA ARG A 197 2.88 -13.39 -9.56
C ARG A 197 2.43 -12.01 -9.10
N LEU A 198 2.26 -11.83 -7.78
CA LEU A 198 1.86 -10.55 -7.19
C LEU A 198 2.51 -10.40 -5.82
N ARG A 199 3.14 -9.27 -5.58
CA ARG A 199 3.76 -8.98 -4.30
C ARG A 199 3.73 -7.49 -3.96
N ILE A 200 4.03 -7.19 -2.72
CA ILE A 200 4.23 -5.84 -2.23
C ILE A 200 5.69 -5.66 -1.84
N ASN A 201 6.39 -4.73 -2.49
CA ASN A 201 7.65 -4.25 -1.98
C ASN A 201 7.38 -3.30 -0.83
N HIS A 202 7.76 -3.71 0.39
CA HIS A 202 7.56 -2.94 1.60
C HIS A 202 8.86 -2.25 2.00
N TYR A 203 8.93 -0.95 1.77
CA TYR A 203 10.07 -0.08 2.08
C TYR A 203 9.99 0.45 3.52
N TRP A 204 9.81 -0.47 4.46
CA TRP A 204 9.53 -0.16 5.87
C TRP A 204 10.62 0.69 6.53
N THR A 205 11.88 0.41 6.20
CA THR A 205 13.04 1.09 6.77
C THR A 205 13.27 2.44 6.10
N LYS A 206 13.20 2.48 4.75
CA LYS A 206 13.76 3.55 3.94
C LYS A 206 15.22 3.84 4.40
N SER A 207 15.65 5.10 4.57
CA SER A 207 16.96 5.40 5.18
C SER A 207 16.95 5.19 6.70
N GLU A 208 18.15 5.15 7.31
CA GLU A 208 18.26 5.05 8.76
C GLU A 208 17.63 6.24 9.50
N GLU A 209 17.76 7.44 8.93
CA GLU A 209 17.15 8.65 9.46
C GLU A 209 15.63 8.58 9.43
N GLU A 210 15.05 8.17 8.31
CA GLU A 210 13.61 8.02 8.14
C GLU A 210 13.03 6.96 9.08
N LEU A 211 13.74 5.84 9.26
CA LEU A 211 13.33 4.84 10.24
C LEU A 211 13.30 5.42 11.66
N ARG A 212 14.33 6.20 12.07
CA ARG A 212 14.32 6.82 13.39
C ARG A 212 13.12 7.77 13.56
N GLN A 213 12.83 8.58 12.55
CA GLN A 213 11.66 9.49 12.56
C GLN A 213 10.35 8.69 12.66
N LYS A 214 10.19 7.63 11.86
CA LYS A 214 9.01 6.75 11.90
C LYS A 214 8.78 6.13 13.28
N LEU A 215 9.84 5.67 13.93
CA LEU A 215 9.75 5.04 15.25
C LEU A 215 9.44 6.03 16.39
N MET A 216 9.55 7.33 16.16
CA MET A 216 9.15 8.38 17.12
C MET A 216 7.64 8.68 17.08
N ARG A 217 6.93 8.26 16.04
CA ARG A 217 5.48 8.45 15.90
C ARG A 217 4.71 7.30 16.54
N PRO A 218 3.48 7.54 17.03
CA PRO A 218 2.60 6.45 17.43
C PRO A 218 2.17 5.63 16.19
N ARG A 219 1.86 4.38 16.42
CA ARG A 219 1.36 3.48 15.37
C ARG A 219 -0.10 3.79 15.07
N ALA A 220 -0.47 3.89 13.80
CA ALA A 220 -1.84 4.16 13.37
C ALA A 220 -2.83 3.02 13.72
N ASP A 221 -2.34 1.77 13.85
CA ASP A 221 -3.16 0.60 14.16
C ASP A 221 -3.50 0.43 15.64
N THR A 222 -2.61 0.89 16.54
CA THR A 222 -2.75 0.68 17.99
C THR A 222 -2.68 1.95 18.82
N GLY A 223 -2.24 3.07 18.25
CA GLY A 223 -1.95 4.30 18.98
C GLY A 223 -0.72 4.19 19.93
N ALA A 224 -0.09 3.01 20.00
CA ALA A 224 1.04 2.77 20.88
C ALA A 224 2.36 3.19 20.23
N ALA A 225 3.34 3.57 21.09
CA ALA A 225 4.70 3.77 20.62
C ALA A 225 5.28 2.47 20.04
N TYR A 226 6.17 2.58 19.06
CA TYR A 226 6.93 1.42 18.61
C TYR A 226 7.78 0.89 19.77
N ALA A 227 7.67 -0.43 20.02
CA ALA A 227 8.47 -1.08 21.07
C ALA A 227 9.95 -1.15 20.68
N PRO A 228 10.86 -1.41 21.61
CA PRO A 228 12.04 -0.62 21.90
C PRO A 228 13.13 -0.63 20.85
N THR A 229 13.76 0.51 20.73
CA THR A 229 15.04 0.84 20.12
C THR A 229 15.10 0.78 18.58
N ALA A 230 15.06 1.97 17.98
CA ALA A 230 15.43 2.23 16.59
C ALA A 230 16.74 1.50 16.20
N GLU A 231 17.73 1.43 17.09
CA GLU A 231 18.99 0.73 16.88
C GLU A 231 18.83 -0.77 16.64
N ARG A 232 17.94 -1.42 17.39
CA ARG A 232 17.69 -2.87 17.20
C ARG A 232 16.95 -3.14 15.88
N ALA A 233 16.01 -2.28 15.52
CA ALA A 233 15.30 -2.39 14.23
C ALA A 233 16.25 -2.17 13.05
N LEU A 234 17.15 -1.18 13.14
CA LEU A 234 18.20 -0.93 12.15
C LEU A 234 19.15 -2.11 12.02
N THR A 235 19.59 -2.68 13.14
CA THR A 235 20.49 -3.84 13.14
C THR A 235 19.84 -5.06 12.50
N ILE A 236 18.58 -5.34 12.81
CA ILE A 236 17.85 -6.48 12.23
C ILE A 236 17.65 -6.27 10.73
N THR A 237 17.18 -5.09 10.31
CA THR A 237 16.89 -4.80 8.89
C THR A 237 18.17 -4.79 8.05
N SER A 238 19.25 -4.19 8.52
CA SER A 238 20.53 -4.18 7.78
C SER A 238 21.17 -5.56 7.66
N ALA A 239 21.06 -6.40 8.69
CA ALA A 239 21.59 -7.76 8.68
C ALA A 239 20.78 -8.73 7.82
N GLU A 240 19.47 -8.48 7.66
CA GLU A 240 18.55 -9.37 6.94
C GLU A 240 18.40 -9.03 5.46
N THR A 241 18.74 -7.80 5.03
CA THR A 241 18.52 -7.34 3.66
C THR A 241 19.80 -7.43 2.83
N SER A 242 19.94 -8.53 2.10
CA SER A 242 21.16 -8.84 1.32
C SER A 242 20.89 -9.24 -0.13
N VAL A 243 19.65 -9.37 -0.54
CA VAL A 243 19.28 -9.74 -1.90
C VAL A 243 18.99 -8.49 -2.71
N PHE A 244 19.76 -8.28 -3.77
CA PHE A 244 19.47 -7.25 -4.76
C PHE A 244 18.21 -7.64 -5.56
N ASP A 245 17.27 -6.75 -5.65
CA ASP A 245 15.99 -6.95 -6.35
C ASP A 245 15.61 -5.66 -7.09
N ASP A 246 15.63 -5.74 -8.41
CA ASP A 246 15.36 -4.64 -9.33
C ASP A 246 14.09 -4.84 -10.17
N ALA A 247 13.29 -5.85 -9.87
CA ALA A 247 12.12 -6.21 -10.68
C ALA A 247 11.13 -5.04 -10.86
N ILE A 248 11.00 -4.16 -9.85
CA ILE A 248 10.13 -2.99 -9.91
C ILE A 248 10.68 -1.88 -10.82
N LEU A 249 12.00 -1.87 -11.08
CA LEU A 249 12.65 -0.80 -11.85
C LEU A 249 12.21 -0.73 -13.31
N ARG A 250 11.59 -1.78 -13.84
CA ARG A 250 10.98 -1.74 -15.18
C ARG A 250 9.93 -0.64 -15.34
N TYR A 251 9.31 -0.20 -14.24
CA TYR A 251 8.34 0.90 -14.24
C TYR A 251 8.98 2.28 -14.15
N LEU A 252 10.27 2.37 -13.82
CA LEU A 252 10.97 3.64 -13.54
C LEU A 252 10.92 4.64 -14.72
N PRO A 253 11.11 4.25 -16.00
CA PRO A 253 11.02 5.19 -17.12
C PRO A 253 9.63 5.83 -17.22
N ALA A 254 8.57 5.01 -17.22
CA ALA A 254 7.18 5.48 -17.29
C ALA A 254 6.77 6.31 -16.08
N LEU A 255 7.26 5.92 -14.88
CA LEU A 255 7.01 6.67 -13.66
C LEU A 255 7.60 8.08 -13.72
N ARG A 256 8.84 8.22 -14.20
CA ARG A 256 9.49 9.52 -14.37
C ARG A 256 8.75 10.41 -15.36
N GLU A 257 8.28 9.85 -16.46
CA GLU A 257 7.46 10.57 -17.45
C GLU A 257 6.15 11.07 -16.83
N THR A 258 5.45 10.20 -16.09
CA THR A 258 4.20 10.55 -15.38
C THR A 258 4.42 11.67 -14.37
N LEU A 259 5.49 11.58 -13.57
CA LEU A 259 5.83 12.58 -12.57
C LEU A 259 6.20 13.93 -13.21
N ALA A 260 6.90 13.93 -14.33
CA ALA A 260 7.23 15.15 -15.06
C ALA A 260 5.98 15.81 -15.65
N ALA A 261 5.05 15.05 -16.22
CA ALA A 261 3.79 15.55 -16.77
C ALA A 261 2.90 16.18 -15.70
N THR A 262 2.80 15.56 -14.50
CA THR A 262 2.00 16.10 -13.39
C THR A 262 2.65 17.34 -12.73
N ALA A 263 3.97 17.54 -12.86
CA ALA A 263 4.63 18.76 -12.38
C ALA A 263 4.30 20.01 -13.24
N GLY A 264 4.10 19.81 -14.55
CA GLY A 264 3.78 20.89 -15.49
C GLY A 264 2.34 21.36 -15.46
N SER A 265 1.41 20.60 -14.87
CA SER A 265 -0.02 20.97 -14.78
C SER A 265 -0.37 21.76 -13.51
N ALA A 266 0.57 21.93 -12.59
CA ALA A 266 0.39 22.68 -11.33
C ALA A 266 0.92 24.14 -11.42
N ALA A 267 1.44 24.57 -12.57
CA ALA A 267 1.89 25.94 -12.88
C ALA A 267 0.86 26.64 -13.76
#